data_0e5d9519b0b152715c5750c8063ce385
#
_entry.id   0e5d9519b0b152715c5750c8063ce385
#
_cell.length_a   1.000
_cell.length_b   1.000
_cell.length_c   1.000
_cell.angle_alpha   90.00
_cell.angle_beta   90.00
_cell.angle_gamma   90.00
#
_symmetry.space_group_name_H-M   'P 1'
#
loop_
_entity.id
_entity.type
_entity.pdbx_description
1 polymer ?
#
loop_
_entity_poly.entity_id
_entity_poly.type
_entity_poly.pdbx_seq_one_letter_code
_entity_poly.pdbx_strand_id
1 'polypeptide(L)'
;AAIAAVVGGAWLFKKGKSAYSFIRKIRRSFKGVCLNPKSRLTDEQCKKIAIGAMYASQQGAYQNSIETGIPDMLPKILGEWWRIETTEDARKELDYLCQKGYRYYFPFVYQAFLLDKPEEQDEIFQQNMTSQEDYDKIVMQFQNLQKTYEELLSCKVIVSKEDLKRYGVAGWDAGRICFLARACCEMDYISEADAWRYIDVAYDMAHSAFSSWNDMAMSYVIGRSLWGGKSAYNSVMKSTADELLT
;
A
#
# COMPACT_ATOMS: atom_id res chain seq x y z
N ALA A 1 -8.09 -14.52 -45.71
CA ALA A 1 -8.56 -15.47 -44.68
C ALA A 1 -7.50 -15.73 -43.58
N ALA A 2 -6.20 -15.78 -43.93
CA ALA A 2 -5.13 -16.06 -42.96
C ALA A 2 -4.88 -14.94 -41.93
N ILE A 3 -5.07 -13.67 -42.32
CA ILE A 3 -4.83 -12.50 -41.43
C ILE A 3 -5.91 -12.40 -40.34
N ALA A 4 -7.16 -12.76 -40.64
CA ALA A 4 -8.25 -12.73 -39.66
C ALA A 4 -8.08 -13.80 -38.58
N ALA A 5 -7.50 -14.97 -38.90
CA ALA A 5 -7.25 -16.03 -37.95
C ALA A 5 -6.12 -15.68 -36.93
N VAL A 6 -5.09 -14.94 -37.37
CA VAL A 6 -3.98 -14.52 -36.51
C VAL A 6 -4.42 -13.42 -35.52
N VAL A 7 -5.23 -12.47 -35.98
CA VAL A 7 -5.76 -11.40 -35.14
C VAL A 7 -6.79 -11.94 -34.13
N GLY A 8 -7.66 -12.85 -34.54
CA GLY A 8 -8.62 -13.51 -33.66
C GLY A 8 -7.95 -14.41 -32.60
N GLY A 9 -6.90 -15.13 -32.98
CA GLY A 9 -6.12 -15.97 -32.06
C GLY A 9 -5.36 -15.14 -31.00
N ALA A 10 -4.76 -14.04 -31.42
CA ALA A 10 -4.07 -13.14 -30.49
C ALA A 10 -5.03 -12.46 -29.51
N TRP A 11 -6.24 -12.11 -29.95
CA TRP A 11 -7.26 -11.50 -29.11
C TRP A 11 -7.86 -12.51 -28.08
N LEU A 12 -8.11 -13.74 -28.52
CA LEU A 12 -8.55 -14.84 -27.64
C LEU A 12 -7.45 -15.22 -26.63
N PHE A 13 -6.18 -15.18 -27.03
CA PHE A 13 -5.05 -15.45 -26.14
C PHE A 13 -4.87 -14.34 -25.09
N LYS A 14 -5.06 -13.07 -25.48
CA LYS A 14 -5.05 -11.93 -24.53
C LYS A 14 -6.21 -12.00 -23.53
N LYS A 15 -7.43 -12.35 -23.98
CA LYS A 15 -8.58 -12.56 -23.08
C LYS A 15 -8.39 -13.77 -22.15
N GLY A 16 -7.82 -14.86 -22.65
CA GLY A 16 -7.52 -16.05 -21.86
C GLY A 16 -6.49 -15.79 -20.76
N LYS A 17 -5.41 -15.05 -21.07
CA LYS A 17 -4.40 -14.66 -20.07
C LYS A 17 -4.98 -13.73 -19.00
N SER A 18 -5.81 -12.75 -19.37
CA SER A 18 -6.48 -11.86 -18.43
C SER A 18 -7.47 -12.59 -17.52
N ALA A 19 -8.27 -13.52 -18.08
CA ALA A 19 -9.19 -14.34 -17.29
C ALA A 19 -8.45 -15.30 -16.35
N TYR A 20 -7.34 -15.90 -16.82
CA TYR A 20 -6.52 -16.79 -16.00
C TYR A 20 -5.83 -16.05 -14.85
N SER A 21 -5.29 -14.86 -15.10
CA SER A 21 -4.69 -14.01 -14.07
C SER A 21 -5.73 -13.57 -13.03
N PHE A 22 -6.94 -13.23 -13.46
CA PHE A 22 -8.06 -12.87 -12.60
C PHE A 22 -8.53 -14.06 -11.73
N ILE A 23 -8.70 -15.25 -12.31
CA ILE A 23 -9.05 -16.47 -11.58
C ILE A 23 -7.95 -16.85 -10.58
N ARG A 24 -6.67 -16.71 -10.98
CA ARG A 24 -5.52 -16.94 -10.10
C ARG A 24 -5.50 -15.95 -8.92
N LYS A 25 -5.82 -14.68 -9.17
CA LYS A 25 -5.94 -13.65 -8.12
C LYS A 25 -7.06 -14.01 -7.13
N ILE A 26 -8.25 -14.34 -7.63
CA ILE A 26 -9.38 -14.79 -6.80
C ILE A 26 -8.98 -16.01 -5.97
N ARG A 27 -8.39 -17.06 -6.58
CA ARG A 27 -7.95 -18.25 -5.86
C ARG A 27 -6.91 -17.97 -4.78
N ARG A 28 -5.99 -17.02 -5.01
CA ARG A 28 -4.97 -16.63 -4.01
C ARG A 28 -5.57 -15.78 -2.89
N SER A 29 -6.49 -14.87 -3.22
CA SER A 29 -7.21 -14.07 -2.20
C SER A 29 -8.05 -14.92 -1.25
N PHE A 30 -8.58 -16.06 -1.72
CA PHE A 30 -9.31 -17.02 -0.87
C PHE A 30 -8.41 -18.02 -0.10
N LYS A 31 -7.09 -18.01 -0.34
CA LYS A 31 -6.16 -18.96 0.31
C LYS A 31 -5.39 -18.38 1.51
N GLY A 32 -5.69 -17.15 1.94
CA GLY A 32 -4.92 -16.50 3.00
C GLY A 32 -3.50 -16.15 2.54
N VAL A 33 -2.50 -16.45 3.36
CA VAL A 33 -1.10 -16.14 3.12
C VAL A 33 -0.56 -16.87 1.87
N CYS A 34 -0.10 -16.11 0.88
CA CYS A 34 0.47 -16.64 -0.36
C CYS A 34 1.99 -16.75 -0.24
N LEU A 35 2.52 -17.97 -0.18
CA LEU A 35 3.95 -18.23 -0.04
C LEU A 35 4.57 -18.74 -1.34
N ASN A 36 5.82 -18.32 -1.59
CA ASN A 36 6.68 -18.93 -2.61
C ASN A 36 7.35 -20.18 -2.02
N PRO A 37 7.04 -21.40 -2.50
CA PRO A 37 7.64 -22.63 -2.00
C PRO A 37 9.13 -22.77 -2.34
N LYS A 38 9.63 -21.92 -3.26
CA LYS A 38 11.03 -21.89 -3.68
C LYS A 38 11.80 -20.73 -3.06
N SER A 39 11.20 -19.98 -2.14
CA SER A 39 11.91 -18.90 -1.46
C SER A 39 13.15 -19.45 -0.73
N ARG A 40 14.24 -18.70 -0.82
CA ARG A 40 15.52 -18.97 -0.13
C ARG A 40 15.87 -17.87 0.86
N LEU A 41 14.90 -17.01 1.17
CA LEU A 41 15.10 -15.94 2.15
C LEU A 41 15.31 -16.54 3.54
N THR A 42 16.18 -15.90 4.31
CA THR A 42 16.33 -16.19 5.73
C THR A 42 15.11 -15.70 6.51
N ASP A 43 14.93 -16.17 7.74
CA ASP A 43 13.84 -15.69 8.61
C ASP A 43 13.90 -14.18 8.82
N GLU A 44 15.10 -13.61 8.91
CA GLU A 44 15.29 -12.16 9.04
C GLU A 44 14.82 -11.41 7.79
N GLN A 45 15.17 -11.92 6.62
CA GLN A 45 14.69 -11.35 5.34
C GLN A 45 13.17 -11.53 5.21
N CYS A 46 12.61 -12.64 5.62
CA CYS A 46 11.16 -12.85 5.63
C CYS A 46 10.43 -11.85 6.53
N LYS A 47 10.97 -11.53 7.71
CA LYS A 47 10.42 -10.48 8.58
C LYS A 47 10.39 -9.11 7.89
N LYS A 48 11.45 -8.76 7.15
CA LYS A 48 11.50 -7.52 6.38
C LYS A 48 10.47 -7.50 5.25
N ILE A 49 10.32 -8.59 4.51
CA ILE A 49 9.30 -8.74 3.46
C ILE A 49 7.87 -8.67 4.04
N ALA A 50 7.65 -9.18 5.26
CA ALA A 50 6.35 -9.16 5.92
C ALA A 50 5.81 -7.74 6.19
N ILE A 51 6.66 -6.71 6.21
CA ILE A 51 6.22 -5.29 6.23
C ILE A 51 5.26 -4.99 5.06
N GLY A 52 5.49 -5.60 3.89
CA GLY A 52 4.63 -5.47 2.72
C GLY A 52 3.43 -6.42 2.66
N ALA A 53 3.20 -7.26 3.68
CA ALA A 53 2.23 -8.35 3.62
C ALA A 53 0.80 -7.88 3.33
N MET A 54 0.36 -6.78 3.93
CA MET A 54 -0.97 -6.19 3.68
C MET A 54 -1.16 -5.84 2.19
N TYR A 55 -0.18 -5.15 1.58
CA TYR A 55 -0.26 -4.82 0.16
C TYR A 55 -0.13 -6.07 -0.72
N ALA A 56 0.77 -6.98 -0.38
CA ALA A 56 0.95 -8.24 -1.10
C ALA A 56 -0.34 -9.07 -1.10
N SER A 57 -1.04 -9.19 0.03
CA SER A 57 -2.33 -9.87 0.13
C SER A 57 -3.38 -9.27 -0.80
N GLN A 58 -3.48 -7.93 -0.87
CA GLN A 58 -4.41 -7.24 -1.78
C GLN A 58 -4.19 -7.64 -3.24
N GLN A 59 -2.95 -7.90 -3.62
CA GLN A 59 -2.58 -8.25 -4.99
C GLN A 59 -2.48 -9.77 -5.23
N GLY A 60 -2.59 -10.59 -4.19
CA GLY A 60 -2.33 -12.02 -4.26
C GLY A 60 -0.86 -12.34 -4.56
N ALA A 61 0.04 -11.49 -4.09
CA ALA A 61 1.48 -11.65 -4.23
C ALA A 61 2.08 -12.52 -3.13
N TYR A 62 3.29 -13.03 -3.35
CA TYR A 62 4.04 -13.76 -2.33
C TYR A 62 4.41 -12.87 -1.14
N GLN A 63 4.42 -13.46 0.06
CA GLN A 63 4.69 -12.76 1.31
C GLN A 63 6.02 -13.18 1.95
N ASN A 64 6.75 -14.09 1.33
CA ASN A 64 8.03 -14.63 1.80
C ASN A 64 9.10 -14.64 0.71
N SER A 65 9.03 -13.77 -0.29
CA SER A 65 9.98 -13.75 -1.41
C SER A 65 10.21 -12.33 -1.87
N ILE A 66 11.40 -12.05 -2.41
CA ILE A 66 11.67 -10.80 -3.14
C ILE A 66 10.80 -10.74 -4.40
N GLU A 67 10.63 -11.84 -5.09
CA GLU A 67 9.68 -11.98 -6.19
C GLU A 67 8.26 -11.80 -5.69
N THR A 68 7.43 -11.09 -6.46
CA THR A 68 6.02 -10.91 -6.13
C THR A 68 5.16 -12.12 -6.53
N GLY A 69 5.61 -12.90 -7.52
CA GLY A 69 4.88 -14.01 -8.09
C GLY A 69 3.64 -13.61 -8.91
N ILE A 70 3.54 -12.35 -9.31
CA ILE A 70 2.46 -11.79 -10.12
C ILE A 70 2.98 -10.95 -11.31
N PRO A 71 4.02 -11.43 -12.06
CA PRO A 71 4.67 -10.63 -13.10
C PRO A 71 3.69 -10.07 -14.15
N ASP A 72 2.64 -10.81 -14.50
CA ASP A 72 1.63 -10.36 -15.47
C ASP A 72 0.80 -9.16 -15.00
N MET A 73 0.79 -8.88 -13.69
CA MET A 73 0.05 -7.76 -13.07
C MET A 73 0.93 -6.53 -12.85
N LEU A 74 2.25 -6.69 -12.77
CA LEU A 74 3.16 -5.61 -12.43
C LEU A 74 3.12 -4.44 -13.42
N PRO A 75 3.05 -4.64 -14.76
CA PRO A 75 2.93 -3.52 -15.70
C PRO A 75 1.69 -2.65 -15.43
N LYS A 76 0.59 -3.26 -15.02
CA LYS A 76 -0.62 -2.53 -14.65
C LYS A 76 -0.47 -1.81 -13.32
N ILE A 77 0.07 -2.50 -12.31
CA ILE A 77 0.25 -1.91 -10.97
C ILE A 77 1.22 -0.73 -11.06
N LEU A 78 2.39 -0.93 -11.65
CA LEU A 78 3.42 0.11 -11.71
C LEU A 78 3.04 1.22 -12.71
N GLY A 79 2.68 0.88 -13.95
CA GLY A 79 2.40 1.88 -14.99
C GLY A 79 1.08 2.62 -14.80
N GLU A 80 -0.06 1.89 -14.64
CA GLU A 80 -1.38 2.55 -14.57
C GLU A 80 -1.65 3.20 -13.21
N TRP A 81 -1.27 2.55 -12.09
CA TRP A 81 -1.64 3.03 -10.75
C TRP A 81 -0.57 3.92 -10.11
N TRP A 82 0.71 3.60 -10.35
CA TRP A 82 1.83 4.31 -9.73
C TRP A 82 2.58 5.24 -10.67
N ARG A 83 2.30 5.17 -11.98
CA ARG A 83 3.00 5.96 -13.01
C ARG A 83 4.51 5.72 -13.01
N ILE A 84 4.92 4.49 -12.72
CA ILE A 84 6.30 4.02 -12.72
C ILE A 84 6.51 3.20 -13.99
N GLU A 85 7.27 3.75 -14.94
CA GLU A 85 7.58 3.13 -16.24
C GLU A 85 9.10 3.05 -16.48
N THR A 86 9.89 3.74 -15.66
CA THR A 86 11.34 3.83 -15.78
C THR A 86 12.04 3.67 -14.43
N THR A 87 13.38 3.49 -14.48
CA THR A 87 14.24 3.51 -13.27
C THR A 87 14.13 4.84 -12.52
N GLU A 88 14.03 5.95 -13.26
CA GLU A 88 13.92 7.28 -12.66
C GLU A 88 12.60 7.45 -11.92
N ASP A 89 11.48 7.03 -12.53
CA ASP A 89 10.18 7.05 -11.87
C ASP A 89 10.17 6.18 -10.61
N ALA A 90 10.74 4.97 -10.69
CA ALA A 90 10.82 4.04 -9.58
C ALA A 90 11.56 4.66 -8.39
N ARG A 91 12.74 5.25 -8.63
CA ARG A 91 13.52 5.93 -7.58
C ARG A 91 12.79 7.13 -7.01
N LYS A 92 12.23 7.99 -7.87
CA LYS A 92 11.49 9.18 -7.46
C LYS A 92 10.34 8.82 -6.53
N GLU A 93 9.54 7.82 -6.88
CA GLU A 93 8.39 7.43 -6.07
C GLU A 93 8.79 6.73 -4.77
N LEU A 94 9.78 5.83 -4.81
CA LEU A 94 10.29 5.17 -3.62
C LEU A 94 10.95 6.18 -2.66
N ASP A 95 11.75 7.12 -3.16
CA ASP A 95 12.38 8.18 -2.37
C ASP A 95 11.31 9.10 -1.75
N TYR A 96 10.28 9.48 -2.51
CA TYR A 96 9.16 10.25 -1.99
C TYR A 96 8.47 9.53 -0.83
N LEU A 97 8.17 8.25 -0.96
CA LEU A 97 7.56 7.46 0.11
C LEU A 97 8.49 7.33 1.32
N CYS A 98 9.80 7.17 1.11
CA CYS A 98 10.78 7.09 2.19
C CYS A 98 10.92 8.42 2.96
N GLN A 99 10.85 9.55 2.26
CA GLN A 99 11.08 10.88 2.87
C GLN A 99 9.80 11.50 3.41
N LYS A 100 8.72 11.39 2.71
CA LYS A 100 7.47 12.14 2.94
C LYS A 100 6.27 11.21 3.17
N GLY A 101 5.74 10.61 2.10
CA GLY A 101 4.57 9.72 2.17
C GLY A 101 3.35 10.38 2.83
N TYR A 102 2.43 9.55 3.31
CA TYR A 102 1.22 10.00 4.03
C TYR A 102 1.52 10.42 5.46
N ARG A 103 2.52 9.79 6.09
CA ARG A 103 2.92 10.09 7.47
C ARG A 103 3.40 11.53 7.68
N TYR A 104 3.86 12.20 6.61
CA TYR A 104 4.25 13.60 6.67
C TYR A 104 3.05 14.52 6.95
N TYR A 105 1.92 14.26 6.32
CA TYR A 105 0.70 15.09 6.44
C TYR A 105 -0.12 14.73 7.67
N PHE A 106 -0.07 13.48 8.10
CA PHE A 106 -0.97 12.92 9.10
C PHE A 106 -1.01 13.67 10.44
N PRO A 107 0.11 14.16 11.02
CA PRO A 107 0.06 14.95 12.25
C PRO A 107 -0.86 16.18 12.15
N PHE A 108 -0.82 16.87 11.02
CA PHE A 108 -1.65 18.05 10.77
C PHE A 108 -3.10 17.67 10.45
N VAL A 109 -3.30 16.58 9.71
CA VAL A 109 -4.64 15.99 9.49
C VAL A 109 -5.29 15.65 10.82
N TYR A 110 -4.56 15.01 11.72
CA TYR A 110 -5.06 14.67 13.06
C TYR A 110 -5.37 15.90 13.90
N GLN A 111 -4.49 16.91 13.92
CA GLN A 111 -4.72 18.18 14.64
C GLN A 111 -6.01 18.86 14.15
N ALA A 112 -6.16 19.02 12.85
CA ALA A 112 -7.36 19.60 12.26
C ALA A 112 -8.62 18.78 12.57
N PHE A 113 -8.52 17.45 12.62
CA PHE A 113 -9.64 16.56 12.93
C PHE A 113 -10.15 16.70 14.38
N LEU A 114 -9.37 17.27 15.27
CA LEU A 114 -9.78 17.56 16.64
C LEU A 114 -10.50 18.90 16.79
N LEU A 115 -10.49 19.76 15.79
CA LEU A 115 -11.11 21.07 15.79
C LEU A 115 -12.50 21.00 15.15
N ASP A 116 -13.41 21.86 15.65
CA ASP A 116 -14.78 21.93 15.14
C ASP A 116 -14.98 23.01 14.05
N LYS A 117 -14.14 24.06 14.04
CA LYS A 117 -14.30 25.18 13.14
C LYS A 117 -13.49 25.03 11.86
N PRO A 118 -14.14 25.09 10.69
CA PRO A 118 -13.48 24.94 9.40
C PRO A 118 -12.31 25.92 9.19
N GLU A 119 -12.44 27.15 9.70
CA GLU A 119 -11.42 28.18 9.55
C GLU A 119 -10.13 27.80 10.30
N GLU A 120 -10.27 27.26 11.53
CA GLU A 120 -9.14 26.80 12.36
C GLU A 120 -8.47 25.56 11.73
N GLN A 121 -9.27 24.69 11.08
CA GLN A 121 -8.77 23.51 10.36
C GLN A 121 -7.92 23.92 9.15
N ASP A 122 -8.42 24.87 8.37
CA ASP A 122 -7.74 25.38 7.17
C ASP A 122 -6.46 26.15 7.53
N GLU A 123 -6.47 26.90 8.62
CA GLU A 123 -5.29 27.61 9.13
C GLU A 123 -4.13 26.65 9.41
N ILE A 124 -4.38 25.46 9.99
CA ILE A 124 -3.36 24.41 10.18
C ILE A 124 -2.75 24.02 8.84
N PHE A 125 -3.56 23.83 7.80
CA PHE A 125 -3.07 23.42 6.49
C PHE A 125 -2.25 24.51 5.82
N GLN A 126 -2.74 25.74 5.83
CA GLN A 126 -2.04 26.89 5.24
C GLN A 126 -0.68 27.19 5.90
N GLN A 127 -0.61 27.07 7.22
CA GLN A 127 0.63 27.33 7.97
C GLN A 127 1.71 26.24 7.76
N ASN A 128 1.31 25.02 7.44
CA ASN A 128 2.23 23.88 7.41
C ASN A 128 2.53 23.35 5.99
N MET A 129 1.76 23.78 4.98
CA MET A 129 1.98 23.35 3.59
C MET A 129 2.53 24.53 2.78
N THR A 130 3.69 24.28 2.14
CA THR A 130 4.41 25.31 1.38
C THR A 130 4.10 25.29 -0.12
N SER A 131 3.44 24.25 -0.61
CA SER A 131 3.05 24.10 -2.02
C SER A 131 1.55 23.79 -2.14
N GLN A 132 0.96 24.18 -3.28
CA GLN A 132 -0.42 23.83 -3.59
C GLN A 132 -0.62 22.31 -3.64
N GLU A 133 0.34 21.57 -4.16
CA GLU A 133 0.27 20.11 -4.23
C GLU A 133 0.18 19.46 -2.83
N ASP A 134 0.98 19.96 -1.87
CA ASP A 134 0.93 19.47 -0.49
C ASP A 134 -0.40 19.85 0.20
N TYR A 135 -0.87 21.09 -0.06
CA TYR A 135 -2.15 21.54 0.45
C TYR A 135 -3.31 20.69 -0.07
N ASP A 136 -3.33 20.38 -1.36
CA ASP A 136 -4.37 19.52 -1.94
C ASP A 136 -4.32 18.10 -1.37
N LYS A 137 -3.12 17.57 -1.14
CA LYS A 137 -2.92 16.24 -0.52
C LYS A 137 -3.41 16.19 0.93
N ILE A 138 -3.12 17.20 1.74
CA ILE A 138 -3.54 17.21 3.14
C ILE A 138 -5.05 17.38 3.26
N VAL A 139 -5.64 18.27 2.46
CA VAL A 139 -7.10 18.49 2.43
C VAL A 139 -7.83 17.20 2.02
N MET A 140 -7.34 16.50 1.00
CA MET A 140 -7.89 15.20 0.58
C MET A 140 -7.84 14.18 1.71
N GLN A 141 -6.71 14.05 2.40
CA GLN A 141 -6.55 13.11 3.51
C GLN A 141 -7.49 13.45 4.67
N PHE A 142 -7.61 14.73 5.01
CA PHE A 142 -8.52 15.21 6.05
C PHE A 142 -9.98 14.91 5.72
N GLN A 143 -10.43 15.24 4.51
CA GLN A 143 -11.80 14.94 4.06
C GLN A 143 -12.10 13.44 4.06
N ASN A 144 -11.11 12.62 3.67
CA ASN A 144 -11.26 11.18 3.70
C ASN A 144 -11.32 10.67 5.15
N LEU A 145 -10.54 11.21 6.08
CA LEU A 145 -10.65 10.86 7.50
C LEU A 145 -12.03 11.17 8.05
N GLN A 146 -12.56 12.38 7.78
CA GLN A 146 -13.92 12.75 8.21
C GLN A 146 -14.98 11.76 7.69
N LYS A 147 -14.87 11.34 6.42
CA LYS A 147 -15.83 10.41 5.79
C LYS A 147 -15.70 8.98 6.29
N THR A 148 -14.51 8.57 6.74
CA THR A 148 -14.19 7.17 7.08
C THR A 148 -14.12 6.90 8.58
N TYR A 149 -14.15 7.91 9.41
CA TYR A 149 -13.99 7.79 10.86
C TYR A 149 -15.01 6.80 11.48
N GLU A 150 -16.29 6.95 11.18
CA GLU A 150 -17.35 6.04 11.66
C GLU A 150 -17.18 4.61 11.11
N GLU A 151 -16.67 4.46 9.89
CA GLU A 151 -16.36 3.16 9.31
C GLU A 151 -15.20 2.49 10.07
N LEU A 152 -14.13 3.24 10.39
CA LEU A 152 -13.00 2.74 11.17
C LEU A 152 -13.42 2.29 12.58
N LEU A 153 -14.32 3.01 13.23
CA LEU A 153 -14.92 2.62 14.50
C LEU A 153 -15.75 1.33 14.36
N SER A 154 -16.64 1.27 13.36
CA SER A 154 -17.52 0.14 13.15
C SER A 154 -16.76 -1.16 12.81
N CYS A 155 -15.66 -1.03 12.07
CA CYS A 155 -14.78 -2.16 11.74
C CYS A 155 -13.78 -2.49 12.87
N LYS A 156 -13.81 -1.78 14.00
CA LYS A 156 -12.90 -1.96 15.14
C LYS A 156 -11.41 -1.82 14.75
N VAL A 157 -11.13 -0.94 13.82
CA VAL A 157 -9.75 -0.50 13.51
C VAL A 157 -9.27 0.43 14.62
N ILE A 158 -10.16 1.29 15.06
CA ILE A 158 -9.97 2.22 16.20
C ILE A 158 -11.18 2.09 17.13
N VAL A 159 -11.03 2.49 18.39
CA VAL A 159 -12.13 2.63 19.35
C VAL A 159 -12.35 4.08 19.78
N SER A 160 -11.38 4.96 19.50
CA SER A 160 -11.47 6.38 19.83
C SER A 160 -10.56 7.23 18.89
N LYS A 161 -10.65 8.57 19.02
CA LYS A 161 -9.77 9.50 18.27
C LYS A 161 -8.29 9.35 18.67
N GLU A 162 -8.01 8.97 19.91
CA GLU A 162 -6.66 8.76 20.43
C GLU A 162 -5.94 7.62 19.71
N ASP A 163 -6.68 6.59 19.29
CA ASP A 163 -6.11 5.49 18.50
C ASP A 163 -5.60 5.95 17.13
N LEU A 164 -6.20 6.98 16.53
CA LEU A 164 -5.68 7.59 15.32
C LEU A 164 -4.26 8.12 15.54
N LYS A 165 -4.01 8.79 16.67
CA LYS A 165 -2.69 9.28 17.05
C LYS A 165 -1.72 8.14 17.33
N ARG A 166 -2.20 7.12 18.06
CA ARG A 166 -1.40 5.96 18.46
C ARG A 166 -0.92 5.18 17.24
N TYR A 167 -1.81 4.87 16.31
CA TYR A 167 -1.47 4.06 15.14
C TYR A 167 -0.85 4.88 14.01
N GLY A 168 -1.27 6.13 13.83
CA GLY A 168 -0.83 6.94 12.69
C GLY A 168 -1.06 6.25 11.35
N VAL A 169 -0.21 6.55 10.36
CA VAL A 169 -0.30 5.98 9.00
C VAL A 169 1.04 5.48 8.44
N ALA A 170 2.06 5.35 9.29
CA ALA A 170 3.38 4.90 8.86
C ALA A 170 3.35 3.46 8.31
N GLY A 171 2.44 2.61 8.79
CA GLY A 171 2.23 1.25 8.28
C GLY A 171 1.77 1.22 6.82
N TRP A 172 0.96 2.20 6.41
CA TRP A 172 0.57 2.37 5.01
C TRP A 172 1.76 2.73 4.11
N ASP A 173 2.61 3.64 4.54
CA ASP A 173 3.81 4.02 3.79
C ASP A 173 4.82 2.87 3.73
N ALA A 174 5.15 2.26 4.87
CA ALA A 174 6.09 1.15 4.94
C ALA A 174 5.64 -0.05 4.08
N GLY A 175 4.36 -0.42 4.14
CA GLY A 175 3.81 -1.50 3.32
C GLY A 175 3.92 -1.23 1.83
N ARG A 176 3.70 0.02 1.40
CA ARG A 176 3.83 0.45 0.00
C ARG A 176 5.28 0.44 -0.46
N ILE A 177 6.21 0.99 0.33
CA ILE A 177 7.65 0.98 0.03
C ILE A 177 8.12 -0.46 -0.19
N CYS A 178 7.84 -1.36 0.75
CA CYS A 178 8.26 -2.74 0.68
C CYS A 178 7.72 -3.45 -0.57
N PHE A 179 6.44 -3.29 -0.89
CA PHE A 179 5.85 -3.92 -2.07
C PHE A 179 6.38 -3.32 -3.38
N LEU A 180 6.46 -1.99 -3.48
CA LEU A 180 6.94 -1.31 -4.69
C LEU A 180 8.41 -1.61 -4.97
N ALA A 181 9.26 -1.65 -3.94
CA ALA A 181 10.67 -2.01 -4.11
C ALA A 181 10.82 -3.39 -4.76
N ARG A 182 10.04 -4.37 -4.31
CA ARG A 182 10.00 -5.73 -4.89
C ARG A 182 9.46 -5.72 -6.32
N ALA A 183 8.36 -5.01 -6.56
CA ALA A 183 7.74 -4.92 -7.87
C ALA A 183 8.65 -4.23 -8.89
N CYS A 184 9.31 -3.14 -8.51
CA CYS A 184 10.28 -2.44 -9.35
C CYS A 184 11.54 -3.29 -9.63
N CYS A 185 11.98 -4.11 -8.67
CA CYS A 185 13.08 -5.05 -8.86
C CYS A 185 12.70 -6.16 -9.86
N GLU A 186 11.50 -6.76 -9.74
CA GLU A 186 11.03 -7.81 -10.65
C GLU A 186 10.80 -7.30 -12.08
N MET A 187 10.63 -5.99 -12.26
CA MET A 187 10.53 -5.31 -13.56
C MET A 187 11.85 -4.72 -14.06
N ASP A 188 12.97 -5.03 -13.41
CA ASP A 188 14.31 -4.52 -13.75
C ASP A 188 14.45 -2.99 -13.73
N TYR A 189 13.55 -2.26 -13.02
CA TYR A 189 13.66 -0.81 -12.85
C TYR A 189 14.71 -0.43 -11.80
N ILE A 190 14.93 -1.29 -10.81
CA ILE A 190 15.99 -1.14 -9.80
C ILE A 190 16.69 -2.48 -9.57
N SER A 191 17.93 -2.42 -9.08
CA SER A 191 18.67 -3.63 -8.70
C SER A 191 18.07 -4.29 -7.45
N GLU A 192 18.37 -5.58 -7.24
CA GLU A 192 17.98 -6.28 -6.01
C GLU A 192 18.61 -5.63 -4.77
N ALA A 193 19.85 -5.15 -4.88
CA ALA A 193 20.52 -4.42 -3.80
C ALA A 193 19.78 -3.10 -3.46
N ASP A 194 19.30 -2.37 -4.47
CA ASP A 194 18.49 -1.17 -4.24
C ASP A 194 17.14 -1.53 -3.62
N ALA A 195 16.49 -2.62 -4.06
CA ALA A 195 15.24 -3.07 -3.48
C ALA A 195 15.39 -3.40 -2.00
N TRP A 196 16.45 -4.11 -1.60
CA TRP A 196 16.73 -4.40 -0.20
C TRP A 196 16.97 -3.13 0.62
N ARG A 197 17.67 -2.13 0.08
CA ARG A 197 17.82 -0.83 0.78
C ARG A 197 16.48 -0.18 1.09
N TYR A 198 15.54 -0.14 0.14
CA TYR A 198 14.20 0.40 0.37
C TYR A 198 13.39 -0.45 1.35
N ILE A 199 13.52 -1.77 1.28
CA ILE A 199 12.88 -2.69 2.22
C ILE A 199 13.43 -2.46 3.64
N ASP A 200 14.73 -2.25 3.79
CA ASP A 200 15.35 -1.93 5.09
C ASP A 200 14.81 -0.60 5.65
N VAL A 201 14.68 0.44 4.84
CA VAL A 201 14.04 1.71 5.26
C VAL A 201 12.60 1.48 5.71
N ALA A 202 11.82 0.67 4.99
CA ALA A 202 10.45 0.34 5.37
C ALA A 202 10.39 -0.44 6.69
N TYR A 203 11.33 -1.37 6.90
CA TYR A 203 11.45 -2.15 8.12
C TYR A 203 11.78 -1.26 9.32
N ASP A 204 12.80 -0.40 9.19
CA ASP A 204 13.22 0.53 10.24
C ASP A 204 12.11 1.53 10.58
N MET A 205 11.39 2.04 9.57
CA MET A 205 10.22 2.89 9.75
C MET A 205 9.14 2.20 10.59
N ALA A 206 8.80 0.96 10.23
CA ALA A 206 7.79 0.20 10.95
C ALA A 206 8.26 -0.15 12.38
N HIS A 207 9.51 -0.56 12.53
CA HIS A 207 10.08 -0.95 13.82
C HIS A 207 10.20 0.22 14.80
N SER A 208 10.45 1.42 14.28
CA SER A 208 10.49 2.66 15.08
C SER A 208 9.09 3.16 15.47
N ALA A 209 8.08 2.90 14.63
CA ALA A 209 6.73 3.41 14.83
C ALA A 209 5.84 2.48 15.66
N PHE A 210 6.08 1.17 15.65
CA PHE A 210 5.16 0.18 16.21
C PHE A 210 5.84 -0.80 17.17
N SER A 211 5.13 -1.16 18.23
CA SER A 211 5.53 -2.22 19.17
C SER A 211 4.94 -3.59 18.82
N SER A 212 4.02 -3.66 17.88
CA SER A 212 3.34 -4.89 17.47
C SER A 212 2.93 -4.88 16.00
N TRP A 213 2.82 -6.07 15.41
CA TRP A 213 2.25 -6.27 14.08
C TRP A 213 0.80 -5.80 13.98
N ASN A 214 0.04 -5.94 15.08
CA ASN A 214 -1.32 -5.42 15.14
C ASN A 214 -1.38 -3.90 14.96
N ASP A 215 -0.54 -3.15 15.68
CA ASP A 215 -0.51 -1.69 15.57
C ASP A 215 -0.12 -1.25 14.16
N MET A 216 0.86 -1.93 13.56
CA MET A 216 1.25 -1.71 12.16
C MET A 216 0.11 -2.00 11.18
N ALA A 217 -0.62 -3.11 11.37
CA ALA A 217 -1.74 -3.48 10.51
C ALA A 217 -2.90 -2.46 10.62
N MET A 218 -3.22 -2.00 11.84
CA MET A 218 -4.23 -0.94 12.04
C MET A 218 -3.79 0.37 11.37
N SER A 219 -2.52 0.75 11.51
CA SER A 219 -1.93 1.90 10.82
C SER A 219 -2.04 1.79 9.29
N TYR A 220 -1.84 0.60 8.74
CA TYR A 220 -2.03 0.36 7.31
C TYR A 220 -3.47 0.61 6.88
N VAL A 221 -4.45 0.09 7.63
CA VAL A 221 -5.88 0.27 7.30
C VAL A 221 -6.29 1.73 7.38
N ILE A 222 -5.84 2.47 8.41
CA ILE A 222 -6.08 3.90 8.54
C ILE A 222 -5.52 4.64 7.33
N GLY A 223 -4.25 4.46 7.00
CA GLY A 223 -3.63 5.13 5.85
C GLY A 223 -4.31 4.80 4.52
N ARG A 224 -4.74 3.54 4.36
CA ARG A 224 -5.54 3.11 3.20
C ARG A 224 -6.89 3.85 3.11
N SER A 225 -7.55 4.09 4.24
CA SER A 225 -8.82 4.83 4.28
C SER A 225 -8.63 6.31 3.95
N LEU A 226 -7.52 6.92 4.39
CA LEU A 226 -7.17 8.29 4.03
C LEU A 226 -6.86 8.45 2.54
N TRP A 227 -6.33 7.42 1.91
CA TRP A 227 -6.09 7.42 0.46
C TRP A 227 -7.37 7.18 -0.34
N GLY A 228 -8.15 6.18 0.02
CA GLY A 228 -9.28 5.69 -0.78
C GLY A 228 -10.64 6.23 -0.36
N GLY A 229 -10.73 6.91 0.76
CA GLY A 229 -12.01 7.38 1.31
C GLY A 229 -12.94 6.23 1.74
N LYS A 230 -14.22 6.54 1.89
CA LYS A 230 -15.25 5.57 2.29
C LYS A 230 -15.42 4.48 1.23
N SER A 231 -15.24 3.23 1.62
CA SER A 231 -15.27 2.11 0.70
C SER A 231 -15.46 0.79 1.46
N ALA A 232 -16.29 -0.12 0.93
CA ALA A 232 -16.39 -1.50 1.43
C ALA A 232 -15.02 -2.22 1.50
N TYR A 233 -14.02 -1.69 0.82
CA TYR A 233 -12.64 -2.20 0.86
C TYR A 233 -11.96 -2.00 2.22
N ASN A 234 -12.37 -1.01 3.03
CA ASN A 234 -11.75 -0.78 4.36
C ASN A 234 -12.05 -1.94 5.32
N SER A 235 -13.28 -2.48 5.29
CA SER A 235 -13.63 -3.68 6.06
C SER A 235 -12.88 -4.93 5.57
N VAL A 236 -12.68 -5.07 4.26
CA VAL A 236 -11.87 -6.15 3.68
C VAL A 236 -10.42 -6.05 4.14
N MET A 237 -9.86 -4.84 4.23
CA MET A 237 -8.50 -4.64 4.75
C MET A 237 -8.37 -5.00 6.22
N LYS A 238 -9.38 -4.70 7.03
CA LYS A 238 -9.40 -5.14 8.43
C LYS A 238 -9.44 -6.66 8.54
N SER A 239 -10.28 -7.32 7.74
CA SER A 239 -10.30 -8.79 7.70
C SER A 239 -8.97 -9.39 7.23
N THR A 240 -8.32 -8.77 6.23
CA THR A 240 -6.99 -9.18 5.78
C THR A 240 -5.96 -9.02 6.90
N ALA A 241 -6.01 -7.92 7.67
CA ALA A 241 -5.15 -7.73 8.82
C ALA A 241 -5.34 -8.83 9.87
N ASP A 242 -6.60 -9.17 10.19
CA ASP A 242 -6.92 -10.21 11.16
C ASP A 242 -6.41 -11.59 10.70
N GLU A 243 -6.54 -11.92 9.42
CA GLU A 243 -6.02 -13.16 8.85
C GLU A 243 -4.49 -13.25 8.89
N LEU A 244 -3.78 -12.13 8.71
CA LEU A 244 -2.31 -12.10 8.76
C LEU A 244 -1.75 -12.15 10.19
N LEU A 245 -2.58 -11.88 11.19
CA LEU A 245 -2.20 -11.85 12.61
C LEU A 245 -2.48 -13.18 13.33
N THR A 246 -3.16 -14.13 12.68
CA THR A 246 -3.46 -15.48 13.19
C THR A 246 -2.42 -16.49 12.79
#